data_175d16e9be82ba39bf7185df11fb3144
#
_entry.id   175d16e9be82ba39bf7185df11fb3144
#
_cell.length_a   1.000
_cell.length_b   1.000
_cell.length_c   1.000
_cell.angle_alpha   90.00
_cell.angle_beta   90.00
_cell.angle_gamma   90.00
#
_symmetry.space_group_name_H-M   'P 1'
#
loop_
_entity.id
_entity.type
_entity.pdbx_description
1 polymer ?
#
loop_
_entity_poly.entity_id
_entity_poly.type
_entity_poly.pdbx_seq_one_letter_code
_entity_poly.pdbx_strand_id
1 'polypeptide(L)'
;PWSAGKRPVTIAMMCFLSRWARRLSWRETAQVFGTSWECVYRSVEWFVEWGLAHRQLENVHSIGVDEIHWGRSKGADSFLTVIYQIDGHCRRLLWVGKRRTQATLCRGLAALGDEVVSGLRFVCSDMWRPYLNVIAEKAGQALHVLDRFHITTHLNQAVDQVRRAESG
;
A
#
# COMPACT_ATOMS: atom_id res chain seq x y z
N PRO A 1 21.38 -21.39 -6.82
CA PRO A 1 20.58 -22.37 -7.57
C PRO A 1 19.87 -21.67 -8.72
N TRP A 2 19.94 -22.23 -9.92
CA TRP A 2 19.31 -21.69 -11.13
C TRP A 2 17.80 -22.01 -11.20
N SER A 3 17.29 -22.87 -10.34
CA SER A 3 15.88 -23.24 -10.22
C SER A 3 15.44 -23.26 -8.75
N ALA A 4 14.21 -22.88 -8.47
CA ALA A 4 13.57 -22.94 -7.16
C ALA A 4 12.46 -24.03 -7.20
N GLY A 5 12.81 -25.27 -6.85
CA GLY A 5 11.89 -26.40 -6.83
C GLY A 5 11.45 -26.86 -8.23
N LYS A 6 10.29 -27.54 -8.31
CA LYS A 6 9.69 -28.04 -9.58
C LYS A 6 8.95 -26.89 -10.30
N ARG A 7 9.67 -25.90 -10.81
CA ARG A 7 9.08 -24.80 -11.58
C ARG A 7 9.47 -24.88 -13.06
N PRO A 8 8.59 -24.53 -14.00
CA PRO A 8 8.84 -24.64 -15.44
C PRO A 8 9.85 -23.61 -15.95
N VAL A 9 10.20 -22.59 -15.15
CA VAL A 9 11.12 -21.50 -15.52
C VAL A 9 12.18 -21.28 -14.45
N THR A 10 13.33 -20.76 -14.89
CA THR A 10 14.45 -20.42 -13.99
C THR A 10 14.14 -19.19 -13.15
N ILE A 11 14.85 -19.01 -12.02
CA ILE A 11 14.74 -17.81 -11.18
C ILE A 11 15.02 -16.54 -12.01
N ALA A 12 16.04 -16.57 -12.87
CA ALA A 12 16.37 -15.44 -13.73
C ALA A 12 15.19 -15.07 -14.66
N MET A 13 14.52 -16.07 -15.24
CA MET A 13 13.34 -15.84 -16.08
C MET A 13 12.16 -15.32 -15.25
N MET A 14 11.94 -15.80 -14.04
CA MET A 14 10.92 -15.30 -13.13
C MET A 14 11.15 -13.82 -12.78
N CYS A 15 12.39 -13.45 -12.44
CA CYS A 15 12.75 -12.06 -12.20
C CYS A 15 12.54 -11.19 -13.45
N PHE A 16 12.90 -11.68 -14.62
CA PHE A 16 12.72 -11.00 -15.90
C PHE A 16 11.23 -10.75 -16.21
N LEU A 17 10.39 -11.78 -16.13
CA LEU A 17 8.95 -11.65 -16.34
C LEU A 17 8.31 -10.70 -15.32
N SER A 18 8.70 -10.78 -14.06
CA SER A 18 8.20 -9.89 -13.00
C SER A 18 8.55 -8.41 -13.25
N ARG A 19 9.73 -8.12 -13.80
CA ARG A 19 10.12 -6.75 -14.18
C ARG A 19 9.26 -6.19 -15.31
N TRP A 20 8.93 -6.99 -16.30
CA TRP A 20 8.08 -6.58 -17.42
C TRP A 20 6.60 -6.47 -17.01
N ALA A 21 6.12 -7.34 -16.14
CA ALA A 21 4.77 -7.28 -15.57
C ALA A 21 4.48 -6.02 -14.73
N ARG A 22 5.49 -5.20 -14.45
CA ARG A 22 5.32 -3.85 -13.87
C ARG A 22 4.94 -2.79 -14.91
N ARG A 23 5.13 -3.06 -16.19
CA ARG A 23 4.93 -2.10 -17.30
C ARG A 23 3.85 -2.54 -18.28
N LEU A 24 3.65 -3.83 -18.40
CA LEU A 24 2.66 -4.47 -19.25
C LEU A 24 1.68 -5.26 -18.40
N SER A 25 0.48 -5.51 -18.91
CA SER A 25 -0.42 -6.49 -18.27
C SER A 25 0.21 -7.89 -18.31
N TRP A 26 -0.22 -8.78 -17.42
CA TRP A 26 0.30 -10.14 -17.39
C TRP A 26 0.03 -10.90 -18.69
N ARG A 27 -1.10 -10.61 -19.35
CA ARG A 27 -1.44 -11.20 -20.64
C ARG A 27 -0.51 -10.69 -21.76
N GLU A 28 -0.26 -9.39 -21.84
CA GLU A 28 0.69 -8.81 -22.79
C GLU A 28 2.11 -9.31 -22.56
N THR A 29 2.55 -9.36 -21.29
CA THR A 29 3.86 -9.95 -20.95
C THR A 29 3.96 -11.39 -21.41
N ALA A 30 2.91 -12.19 -21.21
CA ALA A 30 2.88 -13.58 -21.68
C ALA A 30 2.98 -13.70 -23.19
N GLN A 31 2.25 -12.85 -23.94
CA GLN A 31 2.29 -12.83 -25.40
C GLN A 31 3.66 -12.42 -25.95
N VAL A 32 4.25 -11.35 -25.40
CA VAL A 32 5.56 -10.83 -25.86
C VAL A 32 6.68 -11.85 -25.66
N PHE A 33 6.64 -12.61 -24.55
CA PHE A 33 7.70 -13.54 -24.20
C PHE A 33 7.37 -15.02 -24.46
N GLY A 34 6.29 -15.29 -25.20
CA GLY A 34 5.93 -16.65 -25.61
C GLY A 34 5.66 -17.62 -24.44
N THR A 35 5.01 -17.12 -23.39
CA THR A 35 4.67 -17.90 -22.19
C THR A 35 3.20 -17.80 -21.84
N SER A 36 2.73 -18.43 -20.77
CA SER A 36 1.35 -18.29 -20.27
C SER A 36 1.23 -17.15 -19.27
N TRP A 37 0.06 -16.52 -19.19
CA TRP A 37 -0.21 -15.49 -18.19
C TRP A 37 -0.08 -16.04 -16.75
N GLU A 38 -0.37 -17.32 -16.57
CA GLU A 38 -0.22 -18.01 -15.28
C GLU A 38 1.25 -18.13 -14.87
N CYS A 39 2.14 -18.37 -15.84
CA CYS A 39 3.59 -18.38 -15.61
C CYS A 39 4.08 -16.99 -15.18
N VAL A 40 3.56 -15.93 -15.80
CA VAL A 40 3.86 -14.54 -15.41
C VAL A 40 3.33 -14.26 -14.00
N TYR A 41 2.07 -14.62 -13.70
CA TYR A 41 1.48 -14.47 -12.37
C TYR A 41 2.32 -15.13 -11.29
N ARG A 42 2.65 -16.42 -11.46
CA ARG A 42 3.47 -17.18 -10.49
C ARG A 42 4.87 -16.61 -10.33
N SER A 43 5.41 -16.03 -11.39
CA SER A 43 6.71 -15.36 -11.34
C SER A 43 6.65 -14.08 -10.50
N VAL A 44 5.59 -13.28 -10.67
CA VAL A 44 5.33 -12.08 -9.87
C VAL A 44 5.07 -12.45 -8.41
N GLU A 45 4.22 -13.44 -8.15
CA GLU A 45 3.89 -13.93 -6.81
C GLU A 45 5.17 -14.34 -6.07
N TRP A 46 5.99 -15.20 -6.67
CA TRP A 46 7.27 -15.62 -6.08
C TRP A 46 8.20 -14.43 -5.81
N PHE A 47 8.31 -13.51 -6.75
CA PHE A 47 9.19 -12.34 -6.60
C PHE A 47 8.73 -11.42 -5.47
N VAL A 48 7.42 -11.24 -5.32
CA VAL A 48 6.82 -10.46 -4.22
C VAL A 48 7.04 -11.16 -2.88
N GLU A 49 6.78 -12.46 -2.78
CA GLU A 49 6.99 -13.25 -1.57
C GLU A 49 8.46 -13.23 -1.13
N TRP A 50 9.37 -13.43 -2.09
CA TRP A 50 10.80 -13.35 -1.83
C TRP A 50 11.21 -11.96 -1.34
N GLY A 51 10.72 -10.92 -2.00
CA GLY A 51 10.98 -9.54 -1.62
C GLY A 51 10.46 -9.20 -0.23
N LEU A 52 9.27 -9.68 0.14
CA LEU A 52 8.69 -9.49 1.47
C LEU A 52 9.49 -10.23 2.56
N ALA A 53 9.97 -11.44 2.27
CA ALA A 53 10.77 -12.23 3.20
C ALA A 53 12.19 -11.66 3.43
N HIS A 54 12.74 -10.94 2.43
CA HIS A 54 14.10 -10.38 2.49
C HIS A 54 14.12 -8.84 2.55
N ARG A 55 12.97 -8.20 2.81
CA ARG A 55 12.93 -6.75 2.91
C ARG A 55 13.64 -6.27 4.17
N GLN A 56 14.39 -5.19 4.01
CA GLN A 56 14.94 -4.43 5.13
C GLN A 56 14.08 -3.18 5.34
N LEU A 57 13.62 -2.98 6.56
CA LEU A 57 12.81 -1.81 6.96
C LEU A 57 13.64 -0.77 7.72
N GLU A 58 14.93 -0.73 7.44
CA GLU A 58 15.83 0.28 8.00
C GLU A 58 15.48 1.68 7.45
N ASN A 59 15.71 2.69 8.29
CA ASN A 59 15.53 4.10 7.93
C ASN A 59 14.10 4.46 7.47
N VAL A 60 13.09 3.84 8.05
CA VAL A 60 11.70 4.23 7.88
C VAL A 60 11.35 5.24 8.97
N HIS A 61 11.30 6.52 8.61
CA HIS A 61 10.97 7.60 9.54
C HIS A 61 9.62 8.25 9.23
N SER A 62 9.11 8.08 8.02
CA SER A 62 7.87 8.70 7.56
C SER A 62 7.01 7.70 6.82
N ILE A 63 5.77 7.53 7.25
CA ILE A 63 4.81 6.65 6.59
C ILE A 63 3.55 7.41 6.19
N GLY A 64 2.94 6.96 5.09
CA GLY A 64 1.59 7.32 4.69
C GLY A 64 0.65 6.14 4.93
N VAL A 65 -0.53 6.42 5.42
CA VAL A 65 -1.64 5.48 5.56
C VAL A 65 -2.78 5.96 4.69
N ASP A 66 -3.26 5.12 3.80
CA ASP A 66 -4.32 5.46 2.86
C ASP A 66 -5.18 4.23 2.55
N GLU A 67 -6.31 4.44 1.87
CA GLU A 67 -7.19 3.38 1.42
C GLU A 67 -7.33 3.37 -0.09
N ILE A 68 -7.32 2.16 -0.64
CA ILE A 68 -7.60 1.93 -2.03
C ILE A 68 -8.97 1.24 -2.14
N HIS A 69 -9.89 1.83 -2.89
CA HIS A 69 -11.15 1.18 -3.18
C HIS A 69 -10.89 -0.04 -4.08
N TRP A 70 -11.28 -1.22 -3.58
CA TRP A 70 -11.04 -2.50 -4.19
C TRP A 70 -12.34 -3.28 -4.31
N GLY A 71 -12.76 -3.57 -5.52
CA GLY A 71 -13.93 -4.42 -5.76
C GLY A 71 -15.26 -3.65 -5.87
N ARG A 72 -16.35 -4.42 -6.04
CA ARG A 72 -17.70 -3.90 -6.30
C ARG A 72 -18.63 -3.92 -5.08
N SER A 73 -18.16 -4.47 -3.95
CA SER A 73 -18.95 -4.50 -2.71
C SER A 73 -19.05 -3.11 -2.09
N LYS A 74 -20.05 -2.90 -1.24
CA LYS A 74 -20.20 -1.66 -0.46
C LYS A 74 -19.67 -1.89 0.97
N GLY A 75 -19.15 -0.82 1.59
CA GLY A 75 -18.71 -0.85 2.99
C GLY A 75 -17.21 -1.12 3.17
N ALA A 76 -16.80 -1.46 4.40
CA ALA A 76 -15.40 -1.61 4.77
C ALA A 76 -14.65 -2.71 3.99
N ASP A 77 -15.38 -3.72 3.51
CA ASP A 77 -14.82 -4.86 2.77
C ASP A 77 -14.39 -4.50 1.34
N SER A 78 -14.84 -3.36 0.83
CA SER A 78 -14.46 -2.85 -0.50
C SER A 78 -13.16 -2.07 -0.52
N PHE A 79 -12.47 -1.96 0.62
CA PHE A 79 -11.24 -1.20 0.74
C PHE A 79 -10.06 -2.08 1.09
N LEU A 80 -8.89 -1.65 0.60
CA LEU A 80 -7.59 -2.09 1.07
C LEU A 80 -6.98 -0.95 1.86
N THR A 81 -6.50 -1.22 3.07
CA THR A 81 -5.64 -0.31 3.81
C THR A 81 -4.20 -0.50 3.35
N VAL A 82 -3.53 0.57 2.99
CA VAL A 82 -2.14 0.56 2.54
C VAL A 82 -1.27 1.39 3.47
N ILE A 83 -0.07 0.89 3.75
CA ILE A 83 0.97 1.63 4.46
C ILE A 83 2.17 1.71 3.53
N TYR A 84 2.67 2.91 3.29
CA TYR A 84 3.80 3.15 2.42
C TYR A 84 4.80 4.12 3.05
N GLN A 85 6.08 3.94 2.71
CA GLN A 85 7.15 4.84 3.10
C GLN A 85 7.10 6.09 2.24
N ILE A 86 7.21 7.27 2.87
CA ILE A 86 7.17 8.59 2.20
C ILE A 86 8.42 9.42 2.45
N ASP A 87 9.48 8.80 2.96
CA ASP A 87 10.76 9.48 3.11
C ASP A 87 11.27 9.99 1.75
N GLY A 88 11.90 11.18 1.74
CA GLY A 88 12.27 11.87 0.50
C GLY A 88 13.14 11.06 -0.47
N HIS A 89 13.93 10.13 0.05
CA HIS A 89 14.84 9.26 -0.72
C HIS A 89 14.25 7.89 -1.05
N CYS A 90 13.11 7.50 -0.42
CA CYS A 90 12.53 6.17 -0.58
C CYS A 90 11.00 6.21 -0.52
N ARG A 91 10.37 5.80 -1.62
CA ARG A 91 8.91 5.63 -1.71
C ARG A 91 8.60 4.20 -2.09
N ARG A 92 8.09 3.43 -1.14
CA ARG A 92 7.76 2.02 -1.36
C ARG A 92 6.55 1.60 -0.54
N LEU A 93 5.81 0.63 -1.05
CA LEU A 93 4.74 -0.02 -0.31
C LEU A 93 5.36 -0.86 0.81
N LEU A 94 4.90 -0.64 2.04
CA LEU A 94 5.35 -1.37 3.21
C LEU A 94 4.39 -2.51 3.58
N TRP A 95 3.07 -2.26 3.50
CA TRP A 95 2.07 -3.24 3.88
C TRP A 95 0.73 -2.97 3.20
N VAL A 96 -0.05 -4.05 2.99
CA VAL A 96 -1.42 -4.02 2.47
C VAL A 96 -2.28 -4.94 3.31
N GLY A 97 -3.44 -4.47 3.72
CA GLY A 97 -4.45 -5.27 4.41
C GLY A 97 -5.83 -5.10 3.81
N LYS A 98 -6.64 -6.16 3.88
CA LYS A 98 -8.06 -6.09 3.50
C LYS A 98 -8.84 -5.35 4.57
N ARG A 99 -9.83 -4.57 4.16
CA ARG A 99 -10.78 -3.79 4.97
C ARG A 99 -10.22 -2.45 5.45
N ARG A 100 -11.13 -1.50 5.58
CA ARG A 100 -10.91 -0.19 6.23
C ARG A 100 -11.39 -0.28 7.68
N THR A 101 -10.52 -0.74 8.59
CA THR A 101 -10.84 -0.86 10.03
C THR A 101 -9.65 -0.53 10.90
N GLN A 102 -9.91 -0.14 12.16
CA GLN A 102 -8.85 0.04 13.17
C GLN A 102 -7.99 -1.21 13.33
N ALA A 103 -8.63 -2.39 13.42
CA ALA A 103 -7.94 -3.67 13.56
C ALA A 103 -7.01 -3.96 12.35
N THR A 104 -7.38 -3.51 11.15
CA THR A 104 -6.54 -3.65 9.96
C THR A 104 -5.30 -2.76 10.06
N LEU A 105 -5.46 -1.50 10.46
CA LEU A 105 -4.32 -0.61 10.66
C LEU A 105 -3.41 -1.08 11.80
N CYS A 106 -3.97 -1.53 12.93
CA CYS A 106 -3.19 -2.12 14.01
C CYS A 106 -2.33 -3.30 13.54
N ARG A 107 -2.91 -4.22 12.73
CA ARG A 107 -2.14 -5.34 12.16
C ARG A 107 -1.04 -4.85 11.21
N GLY A 108 -1.31 -3.79 10.45
CA GLY A 108 -0.32 -3.20 9.56
C GLY A 108 0.87 -2.63 10.31
N LEU A 109 0.63 -1.84 11.36
CA LEU A 109 1.69 -1.29 12.21
C LEU A 109 2.47 -2.40 12.93
N ALA A 110 1.77 -3.40 13.49
CA ALA A 110 2.43 -4.56 14.10
C ALA A 110 3.31 -5.36 13.11
N ALA A 111 2.90 -5.46 11.84
CA ALA A 111 3.67 -6.12 10.79
C ALA A 111 4.94 -5.34 10.36
N LEU A 112 5.02 -4.05 10.66
CA LEU A 112 6.25 -3.26 10.50
C LEU A 112 7.27 -3.53 11.63
N GLY A 113 6.78 -3.93 12.80
CA GLY A 113 7.58 -4.16 13.99
C GLY A 113 7.71 -2.92 14.88
N ASP A 114 7.86 -3.17 16.18
CA ASP A 114 7.88 -2.11 17.21
C ASP A 114 9.07 -1.15 17.03
N GLU A 115 10.21 -1.65 16.58
CA GLU A 115 11.40 -0.83 16.29
C GLU A 115 11.12 0.23 15.23
N VAL A 116 10.47 -0.19 14.12
CA VAL A 116 10.09 0.74 13.04
C VAL A 116 9.05 1.73 13.53
N VAL A 117 8.02 1.24 14.23
CA VAL A 117 6.91 2.09 14.69
C VAL A 117 7.40 3.13 15.71
N SER A 118 8.26 2.74 16.65
CA SER A 118 8.85 3.66 17.64
C SER A 118 9.82 4.68 17.00
N GLY A 119 10.45 4.32 15.89
CA GLY A 119 11.33 5.20 15.11
C GLY A 119 10.61 6.19 14.19
N LEU A 120 9.28 6.11 14.07
CA LEU A 120 8.52 7.01 13.21
C LEU A 120 8.56 8.45 13.74
N ARG A 121 8.82 9.38 12.81
CA ARG A 121 8.81 10.83 13.05
C ARG A 121 7.56 11.48 12.47
N PHE A 122 7.05 10.95 11.37
CA PHE A 122 5.86 11.46 10.68
C PHE A 122 4.94 10.32 10.26
N VAL A 123 3.64 10.52 10.50
CA VAL A 123 2.58 9.67 9.96
C VAL A 123 1.60 10.55 9.20
N CYS A 124 1.46 10.34 7.90
CA CYS A 124 0.48 11.04 7.07
C CYS A 124 -0.76 10.15 6.88
N SER A 125 -1.95 10.67 7.14
CA SER A 125 -3.20 9.98 6.83
C SER A 125 -4.33 10.95 6.53
N ASP A 126 -5.48 10.42 6.12
CA ASP A 126 -6.73 11.17 6.07
C ASP A 126 -7.23 11.54 7.49
N MET A 127 -8.36 12.25 7.55
CA MET A 127 -8.99 12.68 8.80
C MET A 127 -9.95 11.63 9.39
N TRP A 128 -9.88 10.36 8.95
CA TRP A 128 -10.79 9.34 9.46
C TRP A 128 -10.51 8.99 10.92
N ARG A 129 -11.44 9.37 11.78
CA ARG A 129 -11.28 9.29 13.25
C ARG A 129 -10.75 7.95 13.77
N PRO A 130 -11.22 6.78 13.26
CA PRO A 130 -10.70 5.50 13.72
C PRO A 130 -9.19 5.31 13.49
N TYR A 131 -8.64 5.84 12.38
CA TYR A 131 -7.20 5.77 12.14
C TYR A 131 -6.43 6.74 13.02
N LEU A 132 -6.97 7.95 13.24
CA LEU A 132 -6.36 8.92 14.15
C LEU A 132 -6.17 8.33 15.55
N ASN A 133 -7.16 7.60 16.05
CA ASN A 133 -7.09 6.94 17.36
C ASN A 133 -5.98 5.88 17.40
N VAL A 134 -5.87 5.03 16.37
CA VAL A 134 -4.81 4.01 16.27
C VAL A 134 -3.42 4.65 16.17
N ILE A 135 -3.28 5.70 15.36
CA ILE A 135 -2.01 6.42 15.21
C ILE A 135 -1.59 7.05 16.55
N ALA A 136 -2.53 7.71 17.24
CA ALA A 136 -2.26 8.30 18.56
C ALA A 136 -1.86 7.25 19.62
N GLU A 137 -2.45 6.05 19.57
CA GLU A 137 -2.13 4.96 20.50
C GLU A 137 -0.81 4.28 20.18
N LYS A 138 -0.56 3.96 18.90
CA LYS A 138 0.57 3.09 18.49
C LYS A 138 1.81 3.87 18.06
N ALA A 139 1.66 5.09 17.57
CA ALA A 139 2.73 5.93 17.07
C ALA A 139 2.60 7.38 17.58
N GLY A 140 2.16 7.55 18.83
CA GLY A 140 1.88 8.86 19.44
C GLY A 140 3.10 9.78 19.57
N GLN A 141 4.32 9.26 19.45
CA GLN A 141 5.56 10.05 19.40
C GLN A 141 5.75 10.72 18.03
N ALA A 142 5.12 10.20 16.96
CA ALA A 142 5.25 10.74 15.61
C ALA A 142 4.32 11.95 15.41
N LEU A 143 4.79 12.93 14.66
CA LEU A 143 3.94 14.03 14.23
C LEU A 143 2.92 13.52 13.20
N HIS A 144 1.64 13.60 13.53
CA HIS A 144 0.59 13.25 12.59
C HIS A 144 0.34 14.42 11.61
N VAL A 145 0.45 14.15 10.33
CA VAL A 145 0.24 15.10 9.24
C VAL A 145 -1.03 14.70 8.48
N LEU A 146 -1.98 15.63 8.38
CA LEU A 146 -3.19 15.39 7.59
C LEU A 146 -2.90 15.51 6.10
N ASP A 147 -3.45 14.60 5.30
CA ASP A 147 -3.32 14.66 3.85
C ASP A 147 -4.02 15.90 3.30
N ARG A 148 -3.22 16.73 2.62
CA ARG A 148 -3.68 17.99 2.00
C ARG A 148 -4.83 17.77 1.01
N PHE A 149 -4.83 16.67 0.27
CA PHE A 149 -5.89 16.39 -0.71
C PHE A 149 -7.25 16.25 -0.02
N HIS A 150 -7.32 15.53 1.08
CA HIS A 150 -8.55 15.38 1.86
C HIS A 150 -9.01 16.70 2.48
N ILE A 151 -8.09 17.53 2.97
CA ILE A 151 -8.42 18.87 3.49
C ILE A 151 -9.05 19.73 2.39
N THR A 152 -8.42 19.80 1.22
CA THR A 152 -8.95 20.61 0.09
C THR A 152 -10.28 20.09 -0.43
N THR A 153 -10.47 18.78 -0.43
CA THR A 153 -11.76 18.17 -0.83
C THR A 153 -12.89 18.57 0.13
N HIS A 154 -12.66 18.50 1.44
CA HIS A 154 -13.64 18.94 2.44
C HIS A 154 -13.94 20.44 2.33
N LEU A 155 -12.91 21.27 2.11
CA LEU A 155 -13.10 22.71 1.89
C LEU A 155 -13.98 22.98 0.66
N ASN A 156 -13.69 22.37 -0.46
CA ASN A 156 -14.46 22.51 -1.69
C ASN A 156 -15.92 22.04 -1.51
N GLN A 157 -16.14 20.94 -0.79
CA GLN A 157 -17.49 20.46 -0.47
C GLN A 157 -18.26 21.47 0.38
N ALA A 158 -17.63 22.08 1.39
CA ALA A 158 -18.24 23.10 2.22
C ALA A 158 -18.61 24.35 1.40
N VAL A 159 -17.72 24.82 0.53
CA VAL A 159 -17.99 25.95 -0.39
C VAL A 159 -19.15 25.64 -1.33
N ASP A 160 -19.21 24.43 -1.90
CA ASP A 160 -20.31 24.01 -2.76
C ASP A 160 -21.65 23.93 -2.02
N GLN A 161 -21.64 23.52 -0.74
CA GLN A 161 -22.87 23.54 0.09
C GLN A 161 -23.39 24.92 0.30
N VAL A 162 -22.53 25.91 0.65
CA VAL A 162 -22.92 27.31 0.82
C VAL A 162 -23.45 27.86 -0.50
N ARG A 163 -22.75 27.68 -1.60
CA ARG A 163 -23.19 28.14 -2.93
C ARG A 163 -24.57 27.59 -3.30
N ARG A 164 -24.85 26.33 -3.05
CA ARG A 164 -26.19 25.75 -3.32
C ARG A 164 -27.26 26.31 -2.42
N ALA A 165 -26.97 26.63 -1.17
CA ALA A 165 -27.92 27.22 -0.24
C ALA A 165 -28.26 28.67 -0.60
N GLU A 166 -27.32 29.42 -1.19
CA GLU A 166 -27.52 30.81 -1.61
C GLU A 166 -28.18 30.95 -3.00
N SER A 167 -28.18 29.87 -3.80
CA SER A 167 -28.72 29.86 -5.18
C SER A 167 -30.17 29.35 -5.27
N GLY A 168 -30.80 28.99 -4.17
CA GLY A 168 -32.19 28.51 -4.07
C GLY A 168 -33.03 29.49 -3.33
#